data_1e05dd90d6091ca02bfc3806d0b5b468
#
_entry.id   1e05dd90d6091ca02bfc3806d0b5b468
#
_cell.length_a   1.000
_cell.length_b   1.000
_cell.length_c   1.000
_cell.angle_alpha   90.00
_cell.angle_beta   90.00
_cell.angle_gamma   90.00
#
_symmetry.space_group_name_H-M   'P 1'
#
loop_
_entity.id
_entity.type
_entity.pdbx_description
1 polymer ?
#
loop_
_entity_poly.entity_id
_entity_poly.type
_entity_poly.pdbx_seq_one_letter_code
_entity_poly.pdbx_strand_id
1 'polypeptide(L)'
;MCVKVLLVFTFIQIGGKKMKKRSYKVLLLTMLIFIFSTSITFAEEVEVVVGNADKFGLWTLLPPLVAIILAFMTKNVVISLFIGILSGSFLISLSGYNVFEAFIHAFLDFVNRALNSLADPWNAGIVLQVLAIGGIINLVAKMGGAKAIAEALAKKAKTVKSTQLTTWLLGLCVFFDDYANSLIVGPIMRPVADKMKMSRERLAFIIDATAAPVAGLAIISTWIGLEVSLIGDAFSSIGIDESGFGVFLKTIPYRFYNILILAFIVITALTLKEFGPMRKAEIAARNKSKNLSEEIAAESSSQMDELEPKEGIKLSIWNAIIPIGA
;
A
#
# COMPACT_ATOMS: atom_id res chain seq x y z
N MET A 1 -4.81 6.37 -24.92
CA MET A 1 -4.73 6.46 -23.45
C MET A 1 -6.06 6.16 -22.75
N CYS A 2 -7.21 6.69 -23.18
CA CYS A 2 -8.52 6.43 -22.57
C CYS A 2 -9.01 4.96 -22.59
N VAL A 3 -8.75 4.20 -23.65
CA VAL A 3 -9.18 2.79 -23.77
C VAL A 3 -8.48 1.87 -22.75
N LYS A 4 -7.23 2.18 -22.40
CA LYS A 4 -6.47 1.40 -21.38
C LYS A 4 -7.04 1.56 -19.98
N VAL A 5 -7.55 2.74 -19.64
CA VAL A 5 -8.15 3.02 -18.32
C VAL A 5 -9.53 2.34 -18.22
N LEU A 6 -10.30 2.30 -19.29
CA LEU A 6 -11.63 1.67 -19.31
C LEU A 6 -11.54 0.14 -19.13
N LEU A 7 -10.52 -0.51 -19.72
CA LEU A 7 -10.27 -1.95 -19.57
C LEU A 7 -9.87 -2.32 -18.15
N VAL A 8 -9.05 -1.51 -17.47
CA VAL A 8 -8.67 -1.75 -16.08
C VAL A 8 -9.89 -1.61 -15.16
N PHE A 9 -10.78 -0.64 -15.40
CA PHE A 9 -12.00 -0.47 -14.62
C PHE A 9 -13.00 -1.63 -14.82
N THR A 10 -13.12 -2.15 -16.03
CA THR A 10 -13.97 -3.33 -16.33
C THR A 10 -13.41 -4.58 -15.62
N PHE A 11 -12.09 -4.68 -15.46
CA PHE A 11 -11.43 -5.77 -14.76
C PHE A 11 -11.71 -5.80 -13.26
N ILE A 12 -11.74 -4.62 -12.62
CA ILE A 12 -12.00 -4.49 -11.17
C ILE A 12 -13.46 -4.84 -10.84
N GLN A 13 -14.41 -4.58 -11.75
CA GLN A 13 -15.82 -4.91 -11.54
C GLN A 13 -16.14 -6.41 -11.68
N ILE A 14 -15.34 -7.19 -12.41
CA ILE A 14 -15.56 -8.63 -12.66
C ILE A 14 -14.98 -9.49 -11.52
N GLY A 15 -14.03 -8.99 -10.73
CA GLY A 15 -13.36 -9.74 -9.65
C GLY A 15 -14.22 -10.10 -8.43
N GLY A 16 -15.43 -9.58 -8.31
CA GLY A 16 -16.33 -9.82 -7.16
C GLY A 16 -17.21 -11.07 -7.24
N LYS A 17 -17.22 -11.82 -8.34
CA LYS A 17 -17.96 -13.09 -8.47
C LYS A 17 -16.97 -14.24 -8.60
N LYS A 18 -17.15 -15.33 -7.81
CA LYS A 18 -16.41 -16.59 -7.95
C LYS A 18 -16.37 -17.02 -9.42
N MET A 19 -15.28 -16.72 -10.11
CA MET A 19 -15.11 -17.06 -11.51
C MET A 19 -14.93 -18.57 -11.65
N LYS A 20 -15.73 -19.20 -12.53
CA LYS A 20 -15.55 -20.60 -12.89
C LYS A 20 -14.16 -20.78 -13.53
N LYS A 21 -13.48 -21.90 -13.20
CA LYS A 21 -12.12 -22.27 -13.66
C LYS A 21 -11.87 -22.13 -15.18
N ARG A 22 -12.93 -22.04 -15.97
CA ARG A 22 -12.93 -21.85 -17.43
C ARG A 22 -12.77 -20.37 -17.85
N SER A 23 -13.32 -19.43 -17.08
CA SER A 23 -13.30 -17.99 -17.41
C SER A 23 -11.91 -17.37 -17.25
N TYR A 24 -11.13 -17.82 -16.29
CA TYR A 24 -9.80 -17.26 -16.08
C TYR A 24 -8.77 -17.72 -17.13
N LYS A 25 -8.96 -18.93 -17.70
CA LYS A 25 -8.14 -19.39 -18.84
C LYS A 25 -8.36 -18.54 -20.09
N VAL A 26 -9.61 -18.14 -20.35
CA VAL A 26 -9.95 -17.25 -21.47
C VAL A 26 -9.35 -15.86 -21.24
N LEU A 27 -9.39 -15.37 -20.00
CA LEU A 27 -8.82 -14.10 -19.61
C LEU A 27 -7.29 -14.07 -19.78
N LEU A 28 -6.62 -15.14 -19.37
CA LEU A 28 -5.17 -15.31 -19.51
C LEU A 28 -4.76 -15.43 -21.00
N LEU A 29 -5.59 -16.09 -21.81
CA LEU A 29 -5.38 -16.23 -23.24
C LEU A 29 -5.56 -14.92 -23.98
N THR A 30 -6.59 -14.13 -23.64
CA THR A 30 -6.81 -12.79 -24.23
C THR A 30 -5.73 -11.80 -23.82
N MET A 31 -5.21 -11.86 -22.62
CA MET A 31 -4.07 -11.06 -22.17
C MET A 31 -2.78 -11.43 -22.89
N LEU A 32 -2.54 -12.72 -23.11
CA LEU A 32 -1.42 -13.24 -23.91
C LEU A 32 -1.52 -12.79 -25.40
N ILE A 33 -2.71 -12.88 -26.00
CA ILE A 33 -2.94 -12.45 -27.39
C ILE A 33 -2.73 -10.94 -27.54
N PHE A 34 -3.14 -10.14 -26.53
CA PHE A 34 -2.97 -8.68 -26.55
C PHE A 34 -1.48 -8.27 -26.42
N ILE A 35 -0.68 -9.03 -25.66
CA ILE A 35 0.78 -8.83 -25.54
C ILE A 35 1.47 -9.16 -26.88
N PHE A 36 1.00 -10.17 -27.60
CA PHE A 36 1.59 -10.59 -28.89
C PHE A 36 1.19 -9.70 -30.07
N SER A 37 0.04 -9.02 -30.02
CA SER A 37 -0.47 -8.23 -31.16
C SER A 37 0.13 -6.82 -31.31
N THR A 38 0.99 -6.38 -30.36
CA THR A 38 1.61 -5.04 -30.39
C THR A 38 3.01 -5.00 -31.00
N SER A 39 3.43 -6.06 -31.68
CA SER A 39 4.79 -6.22 -32.23
C SER A 39 4.95 -5.69 -33.66
N ILE A 40 4.42 -4.52 -34.00
CA ILE A 40 4.67 -3.93 -35.34
C ILE A 40 5.02 -2.45 -35.21
N THR A 41 6.26 -2.16 -35.70
CA THR A 41 6.83 -0.91 -36.24
C THR A 41 7.25 0.20 -35.26
N PHE A 42 8.53 0.53 -35.17
CA PHE A 42 9.27 1.51 -35.99
C PHE A 42 10.76 1.43 -35.66
N ALA A 43 11.58 1.27 -36.70
CA ALA A 43 13.02 1.44 -36.65
C ALA A 43 13.36 2.86 -37.15
N GLU A 44 14.12 3.60 -36.37
CA GLU A 44 14.90 4.75 -36.83
C GLU A 44 16.23 4.73 -36.09
N GLU A 45 17.33 4.63 -36.85
CA GLU A 45 18.69 4.48 -36.34
C GLU A 45 19.19 5.80 -35.77
N VAL A 46 19.40 5.81 -34.47
CA VAL A 46 20.31 6.75 -33.77
C VAL A 46 21.24 5.87 -32.93
N GLU A 47 22.55 6.00 -33.09
CA GLU A 47 23.56 5.36 -32.23
C GLU A 47 23.41 5.90 -30.80
N VAL A 48 22.50 5.30 -30.07
CA VAL A 48 22.27 5.50 -28.62
C VAL A 48 22.81 4.28 -27.91
N VAL A 49 23.47 4.47 -26.80
CA VAL A 49 23.79 3.39 -25.84
C VAL A 49 22.53 2.55 -25.67
N VAL A 50 22.52 1.38 -26.33
CA VAL A 50 21.33 0.52 -26.42
C VAL A 50 20.96 0.07 -25.01
N GLY A 51 19.96 0.70 -24.42
CA GLY A 51 19.43 0.32 -23.12
C GLY A 51 18.77 -1.06 -23.17
N ASN A 52 18.58 -1.69 -22.03
CA ASN A 52 17.88 -2.97 -21.94
C ASN A 52 16.47 -2.90 -22.56
N ALA A 53 15.82 -1.75 -22.53
CA ALA A 53 14.52 -1.54 -23.16
C ALA A 53 14.58 -1.73 -24.69
N ASP A 54 15.62 -1.18 -25.34
CA ASP A 54 15.81 -1.29 -26.78
C ASP A 54 16.22 -2.70 -27.18
N LYS A 55 17.04 -3.35 -26.34
CA LYS A 55 17.51 -4.72 -26.58
C LYS A 55 16.40 -5.77 -26.45
N PHE A 56 15.54 -5.64 -25.44
CA PHE A 56 14.52 -6.63 -25.12
C PHE A 56 13.09 -6.19 -25.49
N GLY A 57 12.87 -4.92 -25.85
CA GLY A 57 11.57 -4.39 -26.26
C GLY A 57 10.47 -4.74 -25.25
N LEU A 58 9.39 -5.37 -25.73
CA LEU A 58 8.25 -5.74 -24.88
C LEU A 58 8.56 -6.78 -23.80
N TRP A 59 9.65 -7.54 -23.93
CA TRP A 59 10.07 -8.50 -22.90
C TRP A 59 10.49 -7.85 -21.60
N THR A 60 10.81 -6.55 -21.62
CA THR A 60 11.09 -5.77 -20.41
C THR A 60 9.88 -5.70 -19.46
N LEU A 61 8.67 -5.94 -19.96
CA LEU A 61 7.44 -6.01 -19.14
C LEU A 61 7.26 -7.36 -18.43
N LEU A 62 8.02 -8.39 -18.82
CA LEU A 62 7.89 -9.73 -18.25
C LEU A 62 8.13 -9.75 -16.73
N PRO A 63 9.22 -9.18 -16.17
CA PRO A 63 9.49 -9.22 -14.75
C PRO A 63 8.39 -8.58 -13.90
N PRO A 64 7.92 -7.35 -14.16
CA PRO A 64 6.84 -6.75 -13.40
C PRO A 64 5.50 -7.50 -13.56
N LEU A 65 5.20 -8.04 -14.75
CA LEU A 65 4.00 -8.84 -14.96
C LEU A 65 4.03 -10.15 -14.17
N VAL A 66 5.17 -10.84 -14.16
CA VAL A 66 5.36 -12.06 -13.34
C VAL A 66 5.16 -11.74 -11.87
N ALA A 67 5.77 -10.68 -11.35
CA ALA A 67 5.61 -10.28 -9.96
C ALA A 67 4.15 -9.98 -9.61
N ILE A 68 3.43 -9.22 -10.45
CA ILE A 68 2.03 -8.85 -10.22
C ILE A 68 1.12 -10.08 -10.26
N ILE A 69 1.25 -10.92 -11.30
CA ILE A 69 0.42 -12.13 -11.47
C ILE A 69 0.63 -13.08 -10.29
N LEU A 70 1.88 -13.32 -9.92
CA LEU A 70 2.20 -14.18 -8.78
C LEU A 70 1.71 -13.60 -7.45
N ALA A 71 1.76 -12.28 -7.25
CA ALA A 71 1.23 -11.66 -6.04
C ALA A 71 -0.27 -11.92 -5.87
N PHE A 72 -1.05 -11.85 -6.95
CA PHE A 72 -2.48 -12.19 -6.91
C PHE A 72 -2.74 -13.70 -6.72
N MET A 73 -1.87 -14.55 -7.27
CA MET A 73 -2.05 -16.01 -7.17
C MET A 73 -1.61 -16.56 -5.81
N THR A 74 -0.45 -16.15 -5.33
CA THR A 74 0.18 -16.69 -4.11
C THR A 74 -0.23 -15.93 -2.85
N LYS A 75 -0.76 -14.71 -2.99
CA LYS A 75 -1.01 -13.75 -1.90
C LYS A 75 0.24 -13.48 -1.05
N ASN A 76 1.40 -13.77 -1.57
CA ASN A 76 2.69 -13.55 -0.93
C ASN A 76 3.56 -12.64 -1.81
N VAL A 77 3.67 -11.37 -1.39
CA VAL A 77 4.37 -10.33 -2.16
C VAL A 77 5.88 -10.63 -2.23
N VAL A 78 6.48 -11.14 -1.15
CA VAL A 78 7.94 -11.39 -1.08
C VAL A 78 8.34 -12.45 -2.12
N ILE A 79 7.64 -13.60 -2.17
CA ILE A 79 7.92 -14.66 -3.15
C ILE A 79 7.68 -14.14 -4.57
N SER A 80 6.64 -13.35 -4.76
CA SER A 80 6.28 -12.82 -6.08
C SER A 80 7.31 -11.84 -6.62
N LEU A 81 7.81 -10.95 -5.78
CA LEU A 81 8.89 -10.02 -6.12
C LEU A 81 10.21 -10.76 -6.38
N PHE A 82 10.54 -11.74 -5.53
CA PHE A 82 11.74 -12.57 -5.72
C PHE A 82 11.73 -13.26 -7.10
N ILE A 83 10.64 -13.93 -7.48
CA ILE A 83 10.51 -14.59 -8.79
C ILE A 83 10.48 -13.55 -9.92
N GLY A 84 9.85 -12.39 -9.72
CA GLY A 84 9.85 -11.28 -10.66
C GLY A 84 11.28 -10.81 -10.98
N ILE A 85 12.09 -10.55 -9.97
CA ILE A 85 13.50 -10.13 -10.13
C ILE A 85 14.30 -11.23 -10.82
N LEU A 86 14.17 -12.49 -10.37
CA LEU A 86 14.85 -13.61 -11.03
C LEU A 86 14.48 -13.74 -12.50
N SER A 87 13.22 -13.52 -12.88
CA SER A 87 12.79 -13.56 -14.28
C SER A 87 13.45 -12.45 -15.12
N GLY A 88 13.68 -11.27 -14.53
CA GLY A 88 14.42 -10.19 -15.18
C GLY A 88 15.91 -10.52 -15.35
N SER A 89 16.57 -10.97 -14.30
CA SER A 89 17.97 -11.41 -14.36
C SER A 89 18.16 -12.57 -15.33
N PHE A 90 17.20 -13.50 -15.39
CA PHE A 90 17.21 -14.60 -16.37
C PHE A 90 17.08 -14.10 -17.80
N LEU A 91 16.18 -13.16 -18.06
CA LEU A 91 16.00 -12.57 -19.39
C LEU A 91 17.30 -11.89 -19.87
N ILE A 92 17.96 -11.15 -18.99
CA ILE A 92 19.24 -10.50 -19.30
C ILE A 92 20.31 -11.55 -19.59
N SER A 93 20.40 -12.61 -18.78
CA SER A 93 21.41 -13.66 -18.91
C SER A 93 21.24 -14.50 -20.19
N LEU A 94 20.00 -14.69 -20.67
CA LEU A 94 19.71 -15.39 -21.94
C LEU A 94 20.37 -14.74 -23.17
N SER A 95 20.75 -13.47 -23.10
CA SER A 95 21.41 -12.80 -24.21
C SER A 95 22.88 -13.18 -24.38
N GLY A 96 23.50 -13.86 -23.41
CA GLY A 96 24.92 -14.22 -23.46
C GLY A 96 25.22 -15.69 -23.12
N TYR A 97 24.25 -16.43 -22.60
CA TYR A 97 24.43 -17.77 -22.08
C TYR A 97 23.36 -18.73 -22.63
N ASN A 98 23.65 -20.04 -22.60
CA ASN A 98 22.62 -21.04 -22.85
C ASN A 98 21.59 -21.07 -21.69
N VAL A 99 20.44 -21.72 -21.89
CA VAL A 99 19.31 -21.68 -20.92
C VAL A 99 19.71 -22.15 -19.52
N PHE A 100 20.55 -23.18 -19.42
CA PHE A 100 20.96 -23.72 -18.13
C PHE A 100 21.96 -22.80 -17.42
N GLU A 101 22.96 -22.32 -18.15
CA GLU A 101 23.91 -21.32 -17.63
C GLU A 101 23.21 -20.00 -17.26
N ALA A 102 22.27 -19.54 -18.09
CA ALA A 102 21.48 -18.35 -17.82
C ALA A 102 20.71 -18.44 -16.50
N PHE A 103 20.21 -19.61 -16.13
CA PHE A 103 19.54 -19.80 -14.84
C PHE A 103 20.51 -19.64 -13.66
N ILE A 104 21.72 -20.20 -13.75
CA ILE A 104 22.74 -20.06 -12.71
C ILE A 104 23.19 -18.59 -12.62
N HIS A 105 23.46 -17.96 -13.75
CA HIS A 105 23.87 -16.55 -13.80
C HIS A 105 22.77 -15.61 -13.29
N ALA A 106 21.51 -15.90 -13.56
CA ALA A 106 20.38 -15.12 -13.02
C ALA A 106 20.34 -15.14 -11.50
N PHE A 107 20.59 -16.30 -10.89
CA PHE A 107 20.64 -16.40 -9.43
C PHE A 107 21.86 -15.67 -8.85
N LEU A 108 23.02 -15.79 -9.46
CA LEU A 108 24.22 -15.06 -9.05
C LEU A 108 24.04 -13.53 -9.20
N ASP A 109 23.45 -13.08 -10.31
CA ASP A 109 23.12 -11.67 -10.54
C ASP A 109 22.13 -11.15 -9.49
N PHE A 110 21.10 -11.94 -9.15
CA PHE A 110 20.18 -11.59 -8.07
C PHE A 110 20.93 -11.38 -6.73
N VAL A 111 21.81 -12.32 -6.36
CA VAL A 111 22.60 -12.20 -5.12
C VAL A 111 23.48 -10.96 -5.15
N ASN A 112 24.18 -10.72 -6.27
CA ASN A 112 25.03 -9.54 -6.42
C ASN A 112 24.23 -8.24 -6.34
N ARG A 113 23.05 -8.16 -6.97
CA ARG A 113 22.18 -6.98 -6.88
C ARG A 113 21.69 -6.74 -5.45
N ALA A 114 21.31 -7.81 -4.74
CA ALA A 114 20.91 -7.71 -3.34
C ALA A 114 22.05 -7.20 -2.45
N LEU A 115 23.27 -7.73 -2.63
CA LEU A 115 24.45 -7.29 -1.90
C LEU A 115 24.80 -5.83 -2.23
N ASN A 116 24.82 -5.45 -3.49
CA ASN A 116 25.11 -4.08 -3.92
C ASN A 116 24.05 -3.10 -3.42
N SER A 117 22.77 -3.49 -3.43
CA SER A 117 21.69 -2.67 -2.88
C SER A 117 21.85 -2.45 -1.38
N LEU A 118 22.25 -3.48 -0.62
CA LEU A 118 22.51 -3.36 0.83
C LEU A 118 23.79 -2.59 1.14
N ALA A 119 24.80 -2.67 0.26
CA ALA A 119 26.07 -1.96 0.41
C ALA A 119 25.98 -0.49 0.02
N ASP A 120 24.96 -0.09 -0.73
CA ASP A 120 24.72 1.30 -1.09
C ASP A 120 24.37 2.13 0.15
N PRO A 121 25.11 3.23 0.45
CA PRO A 121 24.87 4.02 1.66
C PRO A 121 23.47 4.61 1.76
N TRP A 122 22.85 4.96 0.60
CA TRP A 122 21.51 5.52 0.56
C TRP A 122 20.47 4.46 0.91
N ASN A 123 20.53 3.30 0.27
CA ASN A 123 19.64 2.18 0.56
C ASN A 123 19.80 1.66 1.99
N ALA A 124 21.03 1.56 2.48
CA ALA A 124 21.31 1.23 3.88
C ALA A 124 20.70 2.26 4.83
N GLY A 125 20.78 3.56 4.49
CA GLY A 125 20.15 4.64 5.22
C GLY A 125 18.62 4.49 5.31
N ILE A 126 17.97 4.12 4.20
CA ILE A 126 16.52 3.85 4.16
C ILE A 126 16.16 2.67 5.09
N VAL A 127 16.92 1.58 5.04
CA VAL A 127 16.70 0.42 5.92
C VAL A 127 16.80 0.83 7.39
N LEU A 128 17.85 1.58 7.76
CA LEU A 128 18.02 2.09 9.12
C LEU A 128 16.90 3.03 9.53
N GLN A 129 16.47 3.92 8.64
CA GLN A 129 15.33 4.83 8.87
C GLN A 129 14.04 4.06 9.15
N VAL A 130 13.71 3.06 8.32
CA VAL A 130 12.51 2.23 8.50
C VAL A 130 12.56 1.46 9.82
N LEU A 131 13.73 0.89 10.17
CA LEU A 131 13.91 0.20 11.45
C LEU A 131 13.77 1.16 12.65
N ALA A 132 14.33 2.37 12.56
CA ALA A 132 14.24 3.38 13.62
C ALA A 132 12.78 3.85 13.79
N ILE A 133 12.08 4.19 12.70
CA ILE A 133 10.68 4.58 12.73
C ILE A 133 9.82 3.44 13.27
N GLY A 134 10.01 2.20 12.80
CA GLY A 134 9.31 1.02 13.31
C GLY A 134 9.57 0.79 14.81
N GLY A 135 10.80 1.02 15.28
CA GLY A 135 11.15 0.99 16.69
C GLY A 135 10.41 2.04 17.51
N ILE A 136 10.36 3.28 17.03
CA ILE A 136 9.61 4.39 17.67
C ILE A 136 8.12 4.07 17.72
N ILE A 137 7.54 3.59 16.62
CA ILE A 137 6.12 3.20 16.55
C ILE A 137 5.81 2.12 17.59
N ASN A 138 6.64 1.08 17.67
CA ASN A 138 6.46 0.00 18.64
C ASN A 138 6.58 0.53 20.07
N LEU A 139 7.55 1.42 20.33
CA LEU A 139 7.69 2.06 21.62
C LEU A 139 6.44 2.86 22.02
N VAL A 140 5.93 3.71 21.13
CA VAL A 140 4.70 4.50 21.33
C VAL A 140 3.50 3.58 21.59
N ALA A 141 3.39 2.48 20.86
CA ALA A 141 2.33 1.49 21.07
C ALA A 141 2.46 0.80 22.45
N LYS A 142 3.64 0.29 22.79
CA LYS A 142 3.91 -0.38 24.07
C LYS A 142 3.78 0.56 25.28
N MET A 143 4.07 1.85 25.12
CA MET A 143 3.85 2.89 26.13
C MET A 143 2.38 3.32 26.22
N GLY A 144 1.51 2.80 25.37
CA GLY A 144 0.07 3.11 25.38
C GLY A 144 -0.27 4.54 24.91
N GLY A 145 0.66 5.25 24.30
CA GLY A 145 0.46 6.61 23.82
C GLY A 145 -0.59 6.70 22.72
N ALA A 146 -0.48 5.85 21.71
CA ALA A 146 -1.45 5.78 20.62
C ALA A 146 -2.85 5.39 21.11
N LYS A 147 -2.95 4.41 22.02
CA LYS A 147 -4.20 3.99 22.66
C LYS A 147 -4.83 5.15 23.46
N ALA A 148 -4.02 5.92 24.19
CA ALA A 148 -4.49 7.09 24.96
C ALA A 148 -5.11 8.17 24.07
N ILE A 149 -4.47 8.51 22.95
CA ILE A 149 -5.00 9.47 21.95
C ILE A 149 -6.34 8.96 21.41
N ALA A 150 -6.37 7.71 20.99
CA ALA A 150 -7.54 7.15 20.35
C ALA A 150 -8.72 7.01 21.32
N GLU A 151 -8.51 6.61 22.59
CA GLU A 151 -9.56 6.59 23.61
C GLU A 151 -10.09 7.99 23.94
N ALA A 152 -9.21 9.00 24.00
CA ALA A 152 -9.61 10.37 24.24
C ALA A 152 -10.50 10.92 23.11
N LEU A 153 -10.16 10.61 21.85
CA LEU A 153 -10.96 11.00 20.70
C LEU A 153 -12.24 10.17 20.56
N ALA A 154 -12.19 8.86 20.85
CA ALA A 154 -13.36 7.97 20.82
C ALA A 154 -14.47 8.42 21.77
N LYS A 155 -14.13 9.03 22.92
CA LYS A 155 -15.11 9.62 23.86
C LYS A 155 -15.94 10.74 23.23
N LYS A 156 -15.46 11.39 22.16
CA LYS A 156 -16.19 12.43 21.42
C LYS A 156 -17.12 11.85 20.33
N ALA A 157 -16.98 10.59 20.00
CA ALA A 157 -17.76 9.90 18.97
C ALA A 157 -19.13 9.47 19.52
N LYS A 158 -20.11 10.37 19.49
CA LYS A 158 -21.47 10.15 20.05
C LYS A 158 -22.53 9.90 18.99
N THR A 159 -22.23 10.06 17.72
CA THR A 159 -23.12 9.87 16.57
C THR A 159 -22.38 9.19 15.43
N VAL A 160 -23.08 8.59 14.47
CA VAL A 160 -22.46 7.99 13.27
C VAL A 160 -21.55 8.99 12.56
N LYS A 161 -22.02 10.23 12.41
CA LYS A 161 -21.24 11.33 11.79
C LYS A 161 -19.95 11.62 12.58
N SER A 162 -20.06 11.82 13.89
CA SER A 162 -18.87 12.09 14.72
C SER A 162 -17.94 10.90 14.79
N THR A 163 -18.44 9.65 14.72
CA THR A 163 -17.61 8.45 14.68
C THR A 163 -16.78 8.41 13.39
N GLN A 164 -17.38 8.66 12.22
CA GLN A 164 -16.67 8.71 10.96
C GLN A 164 -15.59 9.81 10.96
N LEU A 165 -15.93 11.02 11.40
CA LEU A 165 -14.97 12.13 11.46
C LEU A 165 -13.86 11.90 12.51
N THR A 166 -14.18 11.28 13.64
CA THR A 166 -13.18 10.91 14.65
C THR A 166 -12.23 9.84 14.11
N THR A 167 -12.75 8.82 13.39
CA THR A 167 -11.90 7.81 12.74
C THR A 167 -10.98 8.44 11.70
N TRP A 168 -11.52 9.34 10.87
CA TRP A 168 -10.74 10.09 9.89
C TRP A 168 -9.64 10.94 10.55
N LEU A 169 -9.98 11.67 11.61
CA LEU A 169 -9.00 12.48 12.34
C LEU A 169 -7.90 11.62 12.99
N LEU A 170 -8.28 10.46 13.55
CA LEU A 170 -7.32 9.49 14.07
C LEU A 170 -6.38 8.99 13.00
N GLY A 171 -6.90 8.68 11.81
CA GLY A 171 -6.09 8.31 10.66
C GLY A 171 -5.09 9.39 10.27
N LEU A 172 -5.47 10.67 10.35
CA LEU A 172 -4.53 11.78 10.15
C LEU A 172 -3.47 11.88 11.25
N CYS A 173 -3.82 11.54 12.50
CA CYS A 173 -2.85 11.57 13.60
C CYS A 173 -1.79 10.45 13.51
N VAL A 174 -2.12 9.33 12.85
CA VAL A 174 -1.21 8.20 12.64
C VAL A 174 -0.65 8.27 11.20
N PHE A 175 0.00 9.38 10.87
CA PHE A 175 0.45 9.71 9.51
C PHE A 175 1.75 9.00 9.09
N PHE A 176 2.50 8.51 10.04
CA PHE A 176 3.86 8.06 9.85
C PHE A 176 3.95 6.65 9.22
N ASP A 177 2.90 5.82 9.37
CA ASP A 177 2.88 4.45 8.85
C ASP A 177 1.44 3.95 8.65
N ASP A 178 1.19 3.29 7.53
CA ASP A 178 -0.13 2.79 7.13
C ASP A 178 -0.55 1.54 7.91
N TYR A 179 0.39 0.64 8.22
CA TYR A 179 0.12 -0.52 9.07
C TYR A 179 -0.21 -0.11 10.49
N ALA A 180 0.56 0.82 11.07
CA ALA A 180 0.29 1.36 12.40
C ALA A 180 -1.08 2.01 12.47
N ASN A 181 -1.51 2.74 11.43
CA ASN A 181 -2.86 3.29 11.34
C ASN A 181 -3.91 2.18 11.48
N SER A 182 -3.82 1.15 10.66
CA SER A 182 -4.79 0.04 10.66
C SER A 182 -4.82 -0.71 12.00
N LEU A 183 -3.66 -0.99 12.57
CA LEU A 183 -3.52 -1.77 13.82
C LEU A 183 -3.92 -0.99 15.08
N ILE A 184 -3.80 0.34 15.06
CA ILE A 184 -4.14 1.19 16.21
C ILE A 184 -5.57 1.68 16.12
N VAL A 185 -5.96 2.29 14.99
CA VAL A 185 -7.27 2.93 14.84
C VAL A 185 -8.39 1.89 14.72
N GLY A 186 -8.12 0.78 14.03
CA GLY A 186 -9.09 -0.29 13.80
C GLY A 186 -9.70 -0.85 15.09
N PRO A 187 -8.90 -1.47 15.97
CA PRO A 187 -9.38 -2.04 17.21
C PRO A 187 -10.07 -1.05 18.13
N ILE A 188 -9.57 0.19 18.19
CA ILE A 188 -10.12 1.22 19.10
C ILE A 188 -11.46 1.75 18.60
N MET A 189 -11.59 1.97 17.29
CA MET A 189 -12.82 2.52 16.72
C MET A 189 -13.90 1.48 16.44
N ARG A 190 -13.54 0.18 16.38
CA ARG A 190 -14.50 -0.90 16.13
C ARG A 190 -15.64 -0.96 17.15
N PRO A 191 -15.42 -1.00 18.48
CA PRO A 191 -16.51 -1.03 19.45
C PRO A 191 -17.34 0.26 19.41
N VAL A 192 -16.72 1.40 19.07
CA VAL A 192 -17.45 2.67 18.92
C VAL A 192 -18.35 2.65 17.69
N ALA A 193 -17.85 2.14 16.56
CA ALA A 193 -18.60 1.98 15.31
C ALA A 193 -19.80 1.04 15.51
N ASP A 194 -19.59 -0.12 16.15
CA ASP A 194 -20.65 -1.09 16.47
C ASP A 194 -21.72 -0.47 17.36
N LYS A 195 -21.34 0.28 18.40
CA LYS A 195 -22.26 0.99 19.30
C LYS A 195 -23.09 2.05 18.56
N MET A 196 -22.46 2.74 17.60
CA MET A 196 -23.13 3.78 16.79
C MET A 196 -23.87 3.20 15.58
N LYS A 197 -23.91 1.86 15.39
CA LYS A 197 -24.51 1.17 14.25
C LYS A 197 -23.95 1.64 12.90
N MET A 198 -22.66 1.92 12.86
CA MET A 198 -21.89 2.14 11.67
C MET A 198 -21.40 0.78 11.14
N SER A 199 -21.42 0.57 9.83
CA SER A 199 -20.96 -0.69 9.26
C SER A 199 -19.45 -0.87 9.43
N ARG A 200 -19.00 -2.12 9.57
CA ARG A 200 -17.56 -2.44 9.66
C ARG A 200 -16.85 -2.19 8.34
N GLU A 201 -17.55 -2.37 7.23
CA GLU A 201 -17.07 -2.04 5.88
C GLU A 201 -16.78 -0.54 5.76
N ARG A 202 -17.64 0.32 6.31
CA ARG A 202 -17.41 1.76 6.32
C ARG A 202 -16.25 2.14 7.23
N LEU A 203 -16.13 1.51 8.39
CA LEU A 203 -14.99 1.70 9.27
C LEU A 203 -13.69 1.30 8.57
N ALA A 204 -13.64 0.11 7.98
CA ALA A 204 -12.49 -0.38 7.23
C ALA A 204 -12.10 0.55 6.08
N PHE A 205 -13.09 1.04 5.32
CA PHE A 205 -12.85 2.01 4.25
C PHE A 205 -12.20 3.30 4.77
N ILE A 206 -12.68 3.88 5.87
CA ILE A 206 -12.11 5.13 6.41
C ILE A 206 -10.67 4.90 6.87
N ILE A 207 -10.40 3.77 7.55
CA ILE A 207 -9.06 3.42 8.03
C ILE A 207 -8.10 3.23 6.86
N ASP A 208 -8.47 2.42 5.88
CA ASP A 208 -7.66 2.15 4.70
C ASP A 208 -7.41 3.41 3.87
N ALA A 209 -8.45 4.20 3.63
CA ALA A 209 -8.37 5.44 2.88
C ALA A 209 -7.71 6.61 3.62
N THR A 210 -7.40 6.48 4.91
CA THR A 210 -6.54 7.40 5.68
C THR A 210 -5.16 6.84 5.98
N ALA A 211 -4.90 5.58 5.67
CA ALA A 211 -3.59 4.95 5.88
C ALA A 211 -2.61 5.40 4.78
N ALA A 212 -2.58 4.73 3.65
CA ALA A 212 -1.65 5.03 2.55
C ALA A 212 -1.78 6.47 1.98
N PRO A 213 -2.97 7.06 1.78
CA PRO A 213 -3.08 8.44 1.33
C PRO A 213 -2.45 9.46 2.28
N VAL A 214 -2.55 9.27 3.58
CA VAL A 214 -1.94 10.18 4.56
C VAL A 214 -0.43 9.97 4.63
N ALA A 215 0.04 8.71 4.68
CA ALA A 215 1.46 8.39 4.67
C ALA A 215 2.17 8.94 3.41
N GLY A 216 1.50 8.90 2.26
CA GLY A 216 2.01 9.46 1.01
C GLY A 216 2.00 11.00 0.92
N LEU A 217 1.27 11.71 1.78
CA LEU A 217 1.32 13.18 1.87
C LEU A 217 2.26 13.65 3.00
N ALA A 218 2.56 12.78 3.95
CA ALA A 218 3.35 13.12 5.12
C ALA A 218 4.82 13.34 4.74
N ILE A 219 5.41 14.40 5.30
CA ILE A 219 6.83 14.73 5.10
C ILE A 219 7.73 13.76 5.88
N ILE A 220 7.18 13.11 6.90
CA ILE A 220 7.87 12.10 7.72
C ILE A 220 6.99 10.84 7.71
N SER A 221 7.39 9.83 6.95
CA SER A 221 6.69 8.54 6.89
C SER A 221 7.67 7.45 6.46
N THR A 222 7.29 6.19 6.64
CA THR A 222 8.06 5.04 6.15
C THR A 222 8.18 5.02 4.62
N TRP A 223 7.31 5.73 3.91
CA TRP A 223 7.25 5.76 2.45
C TRP A 223 8.21 6.78 1.82
N ILE A 224 8.47 7.90 2.51
CA ILE A 224 9.22 9.02 1.93
C ILE A 224 10.65 8.63 1.54
N GLY A 225 11.30 7.79 2.34
CA GLY A 225 12.67 7.34 2.05
C GLY A 225 12.77 6.67 0.68
N LEU A 226 11.87 5.72 0.41
CA LEU A 226 11.82 5.02 -0.88
C LEU A 226 11.42 5.97 -2.03
N GLU A 227 10.40 6.80 -1.86
CA GLU A 227 9.94 7.70 -2.91
C GLU A 227 11.03 8.71 -3.30
N VAL A 228 11.70 9.32 -2.32
CA VAL A 228 12.78 10.29 -2.55
C VAL A 228 13.97 9.64 -3.26
N SER A 229 14.31 8.39 -2.89
CA SER A 229 15.34 7.63 -3.60
C SER A 229 14.99 7.41 -5.06
N LEU A 230 13.81 6.87 -5.33
CA LEU A 230 13.36 6.58 -6.70
C LEU A 230 13.28 7.85 -7.57
N ILE A 231 12.86 8.97 -7.00
CA ILE A 231 12.85 10.26 -7.68
C ILE A 231 14.28 10.70 -8.00
N GLY A 232 15.19 10.63 -7.02
CA GLY A 232 16.59 10.99 -7.21
C GLY A 232 17.27 10.15 -8.29
N ASP A 233 17.08 8.82 -8.26
CA ASP A 233 17.61 7.90 -9.25
C ASP A 233 17.06 8.19 -10.66
N ALA A 234 15.76 8.50 -10.76
CA ALA A 234 15.15 8.85 -12.04
C ALA A 234 15.72 10.13 -12.63
N PHE A 235 15.89 11.19 -11.82
CA PHE A 235 16.48 12.44 -12.29
C PHE A 235 17.96 12.28 -12.64
N SER A 236 18.73 11.54 -11.84
CA SER A 236 20.13 11.25 -12.12
C SER A 236 20.31 10.47 -13.43
N SER A 237 19.39 9.53 -13.73
CA SER A 237 19.45 8.72 -14.97
C SER A 237 19.29 9.54 -16.26
N ILE A 238 18.65 10.72 -16.16
CA ILE A 238 18.49 11.65 -17.28
C ILE A 238 19.44 12.85 -17.20
N GLY A 239 20.44 12.81 -16.31
CA GLY A 239 21.48 13.84 -16.17
C GLY A 239 20.99 15.15 -15.53
N ILE A 240 19.87 15.14 -14.82
CA ILE A 240 19.34 16.30 -14.11
C ILE A 240 19.73 16.20 -12.63
N ASP A 241 20.44 17.21 -12.13
CA ASP A 241 20.81 17.32 -10.72
C ASP A 241 19.72 18.07 -9.92
N GLU A 242 18.65 17.36 -9.59
CA GLU A 242 17.55 17.86 -8.75
C GLU A 242 17.46 17.03 -7.47
N SER A 243 17.23 17.72 -6.35
CA SER A 243 17.01 17.03 -5.08
C SER A 243 15.73 16.21 -5.10
N GLY A 244 15.83 14.89 -4.93
CA GLY A 244 14.66 13.99 -4.86
C GLY A 244 13.65 14.43 -3.81
N PHE A 245 14.11 14.91 -2.65
CA PHE A 245 13.25 15.48 -1.60
C PHE A 245 12.58 16.78 -2.04
N GLY A 246 13.30 17.68 -2.71
CA GLY A 246 12.73 18.92 -3.24
C GLY A 246 11.63 18.65 -4.27
N VAL A 247 11.86 17.69 -5.16
CA VAL A 247 10.85 17.25 -6.14
C VAL A 247 9.66 16.61 -5.44
N PHE A 248 9.89 15.72 -4.47
CA PHE A 248 8.83 15.12 -3.66
C PHE A 248 7.89 16.19 -3.07
N LEU A 249 8.42 17.23 -2.43
CA LEU A 249 7.63 18.33 -1.88
C LEU A 249 6.80 19.04 -2.96
N LYS A 250 7.39 19.26 -4.14
CA LYS A 250 6.69 19.87 -5.29
C LYS A 250 5.55 18.98 -5.81
N THR A 251 5.60 17.66 -5.61
CA THR A 251 4.54 16.74 -6.05
C THR A 251 3.32 16.69 -5.13
N ILE A 252 3.45 17.06 -3.85
CA ILE A 252 2.37 16.97 -2.86
C ILE A 252 1.05 17.61 -3.33
N PRO A 253 1.03 18.85 -3.87
CA PRO A 253 -0.21 19.48 -4.35
C PRO A 253 -0.87 18.75 -5.53
N TYR A 254 -0.13 17.93 -6.25
CA TYR A 254 -0.58 17.17 -7.42
C TYR A 254 -0.97 15.73 -7.10
N ARG A 255 -0.91 15.31 -5.84
CA ARG A 255 -1.35 13.98 -5.38
C ARG A 255 -2.88 13.97 -5.23
N PHE A 256 -3.57 14.17 -6.34
CA PHE A 256 -5.02 14.36 -6.38
C PHE A 256 -5.79 13.21 -5.73
N TYR A 257 -5.35 11.96 -5.92
CA TYR A 257 -6.01 10.83 -5.28
C TYR A 257 -5.99 10.98 -3.76
N ASN A 258 -4.82 11.23 -3.17
CA ASN A 258 -4.65 11.34 -1.72
C ASN A 258 -5.51 12.48 -1.15
N ILE A 259 -5.49 13.64 -1.80
CA ILE A 259 -6.25 14.81 -1.36
C ILE A 259 -7.75 14.59 -1.52
N LEU A 260 -8.18 14.08 -2.68
CA LEU A 260 -9.59 13.90 -2.99
C LEU A 260 -10.23 12.79 -2.17
N ILE A 261 -9.53 11.68 -1.86
CA ILE A 261 -10.09 10.61 -1.03
C ILE A 261 -10.30 11.07 0.40
N LEU A 262 -9.37 11.86 0.95
CA LEU A 262 -9.52 12.45 2.28
C LEU A 262 -10.70 13.43 2.33
N ALA A 263 -10.86 14.28 1.32
CA ALA A 263 -12.02 15.17 1.19
C ALA A 263 -13.33 14.37 1.00
N PHE A 264 -13.31 13.31 0.20
CA PHE A 264 -14.46 12.45 -0.05
C PHE A 264 -14.97 11.80 1.25
N ILE A 265 -14.08 11.32 2.11
CA ILE A 265 -14.47 10.76 3.42
C ILE A 265 -15.21 11.82 4.24
N VAL A 266 -14.68 13.03 4.31
CA VAL A 266 -15.30 14.13 5.07
C VAL A 266 -16.68 14.47 4.48
N ILE A 267 -16.80 14.61 3.18
CA ILE A 267 -18.08 14.93 2.51
C ILE A 267 -19.12 13.83 2.78
N THR A 268 -18.74 12.57 2.61
CA THR A 268 -19.66 11.44 2.85
C THR A 268 -20.02 11.29 4.33
N ALA A 269 -19.07 11.56 5.26
CA ALA A 269 -19.35 11.59 6.69
C ALA A 269 -20.30 12.74 7.09
N LEU A 270 -20.14 13.92 6.51
CA LEU A 270 -21.01 15.08 6.78
C LEU A 270 -22.40 14.90 6.23
N THR A 271 -22.52 14.34 5.02
CA THR A 271 -23.81 14.14 4.36
C THR A 271 -24.51 12.84 4.76
N LEU A 272 -23.78 11.89 5.36
CA LEU A 272 -24.25 10.52 5.64
C LEU A 272 -24.80 9.80 4.40
N LYS A 273 -24.33 10.19 3.22
CA LYS A 273 -24.72 9.59 1.93
C LYS A 273 -23.67 8.59 1.51
N GLU A 274 -24.10 7.35 1.33
CA GLU A 274 -23.28 6.25 0.87
C GLU A 274 -23.77 5.74 -0.49
N PHE A 275 -22.89 5.09 -1.25
CA PHE A 275 -23.14 4.65 -2.61
C PHE A 275 -22.98 3.13 -2.74
N GLY A 276 -23.68 2.54 -3.71
CA GLY A 276 -23.50 1.15 -4.12
C GLY A 276 -23.51 0.14 -2.96
N PRO A 277 -22.51 -0.78 -2.89
CA PRO A 277 -22.40 -1.79 -1.83
C PRO A 277 -22.25 -1.21 -0.43
N MET A 278 -21.57 -0.08 -0.27
CA MET A 278 -21.38 0.58 1.02
C MET A 278 -22.72 1.01 1.65
N ARG A 279 -23.63 1.55 0.82
CA ARG A 279 -25.00 1.91 1.28
C ARG A 279 -25.75 0.69 1.80
N LYS A 280 -25.62 -0.47 1.13
CA LYS A 280 -26.25 -1.73 1.59
C LYS A 280 -25.70 -2.17 2.93
N ALA A 281 -24.38 -2.11 3.11
CA ALA A 281 -23.71 -2.43 4.37
C ALA A 281 -24.16 -1.51 5.51
N GLU A 282 -24.23 -0.19 5.28
CA GLU A 282 -24.70 0.77 6.26
C GLU A 282 -26.17 0.54 6.67
N ILE A 283 -27.06 0.26 5.69
CA ILE A 283 -28.46 -0.08 5.99
C ILE A 283 -28.54 -1.38 6.82
N ALA A 284 -27.77 -2.39 6.46
CA ALA A 284 -27.72 -3.66 7.19
C ALA A 284 -27.23 -3.47 8.63
N ALA A 285 -26.18 -2.65 8.84
CA ALA A 285 -25.65 -2.35 10.16
C ALA A 285 -26.66 -1.62 11.06
N ARG A 286 -27.44 -0.70 10.48
CA ARG A 286 -28.51 0.01 11.21
C ARG A 286 -29.68 -0.89 11.61
N ASN A 287 -29.97 -1.91 10.80
CA ASN A 287 -31.06 -2.86 11.01
C ASN A 287 -30.67 -4.09 11.86
N LYS A 288 -29.38 -4.30 12.13
CA LYS A 288 -28.89 -5.47 12.89
C LYS A 288 -29.34 -5.39 14.35
N SER A 289 -30.02 -6.44 14.81
CA SER A 289 -30.33 -6.67 16.21
C SER A 289 -29.05 -7.03 17.00
N LYS A 290 -29.05 -6.74 18.30
CA LYS A 290 -27.90 -6.77 19.22
C LYS A 290 -27.13 -8.10 19.34
N ASN A 291 -27.73 -9.23 18.89
CA ASN A 291 -27.26 -10.58 19.24
C ASN A 291 -26.09 -11.16 18.42
N LEU A 292 -25.59 -10.43 17.40
CA LEU A 292 -24.49 -10.93 16.55
C LEU A 292 -23.13 -10.28 16.84
N SER A 293 -23.09 -9.35 17.80
CA SER A 293 -21.88 -8.58 18.11
C SER A 293 -20.85 -9.38 18.94
N GLU A 294 -21.29 -10.40 19.67
CA GLU A 294 -20.43 -11.13 20.60
C GLU A 294 -19.65 -12.29 19.92
N GLU A 295 -20.23 -12.94 18.92
CA GLU A 295 -19.59 -14.07 18.23
C GLU A 295 -18.37 -13.67 17.36
N ILE A 296 -18.39 -12.44 16.82
CA ILE A 296 -17.33 -11.97 15.90
C ILE A 296 -16.19 -11.26 16.67
N ALA A 297 -16.40 -10.93 17.94
CA ALA A 297 -15.34 -10.35 18.79
C ALA A 297 -14.22 -11.36 19.11
N ALA A 298 -14.56 -12.67 19.13
CA ALA A 298 -13.63 -13.72 19.46
C ALA A 298 -12.58 -14.04 18.35
N GLU A 299 -12.90 -13.80 17.07
CA GLU A 299 -12.00 -14.15 15.95
C GLU A 299 -10.87 -13.16 15.70
N SER A 300 -10.93 -11.95 16.24
CA SER A 300 -9.96 -10.89 15.94
C SER A 300 -8.88 -10.67 17.00
N SER A 301 -8.82 -11.52 18.02
CA SER A 301 -7.88 -11.35 19.14
C SER A 301 -6.42 -11.71 18.85
N SER A 302 -6.14 -12.51 17.82
CA SER A 302 -4.80 -13.06 17.60
C SER A 302 -3.76 -12.11 16.95
N GLN A 303 -4.19 -11.00 16.34
CA GLN A 303 -3.27 -10.00 15.77
C GLN A 303 -3.05 -8.76 16.66
N MET A 304 -3.79 -8.65 17.75
CA MET A 304 -3.75 -7.50 18.65
C MET A 304 -2.58 -7.53 19.65
N ASP A 305 -2.01 -8.70 19.96
CA ASP A 305 -1.02 -8.87 21.04
C ASP A 305 0.31 -8.12 20.80
N GLU A 306 0.67 -7.84 19.54
CA GLU A 306 1.95 -7.21 19.24
C GLU A 306 2.02 -5.71 19.56
N LEU A 307 0.89 -5.00 19.48
CA LEU A 307 0.82 -3.55 19.70
C LEU A 307 0.05 -3.15 20.95
N GLU A 308 -0.36 -4.11 21.80
CA GLU A 308 -0.97 -3.79 23.07
C GLU A 308 0.03 -3.15 24.06
N PRO A 309 -0.42 -2.14 24.82
CA PRO A 309 0.41 -1.57 25.89
C PRO A 309 0.80 -2.64 26.89
N LYS A 310 2.01 -2.54 27.45
CA LYS A 310 2.40 -3.42 28.57
C LYS A 310 1.42 -3.26 29.73
N GLU A 311 1.07 -4.39 30.37
CA GLU A 311 0.22 -4.38 31.55
C GLU A 311 0.75 -3.43 32.64
N GLY A 312 -0.16 -2.68 33.25
CA GLY A 312 0.17 -1.75 34.33
C GLY A 312 0.65 -0.36 33.88
N ILE A 313 0.78 -0.08 32.60
CA ILE A 313 1.18 1.25 32.11
C ILE A 313 0.01 2.23 32.17
N LYS A 314 0.26 3.42 32.75
CA LYS A 314 -0.69 4.53 32.73
C LYS A 314 -0.77 5.11 31.30
N LEU A 315 -1.96 5.02 30.71
CA LEU A 315 -2.23 5.61 29.40
C LEU A 315 -2.09 7.13 29.47
N SER A 316 -1.20 7.70 28.67
CA SER A 316 -0.99 9.14 28.58
C SER A 316 -0.73 9.54 27.13
N ILE A 317 -1.35 10.63 26.71
CA ILE A 317 -1.15 11.22 25.37
C ILE A 317 0.31 11.63 25.17
N TRP A 318 0.99 12.05 26.24
CA TRP A 318 2.41 12.41 26.22
C TRP A 318 3.33 11.25 25.84
N ASN A 319 2.91 10.02 26.11
CA ASN A 319 3.66 8.82 25.69
C ASN A 319 3.69 8.64 24.15
N ALA A 320 2.86 9.36 23.40
CA ALA A 320 2.95 9.44 21.95
C ALA A 320 3.65 10.72 21.48
N ILE A 321 3.25 11.88 22.04
CA ILE A 321 3.72 13.20 21.58
C ILE A 321 5.24 13.34 21.76
N ILE A 322 5.79 12.90 22.89
CA ILE A 322 7.23 13.04 23.17
C ILE A 322 8.10 12.23 22.18
N PRO A 323 7.86 10.91 21.99
CA PRO A 323 8.69 10.12 21.06
C PRO A 323 8.53 10.51 19.58
N ILE A 324 7.38 11.06 19.18
CA ILE A 324 7.15 11.49 17.79
C ILE A 324 7.72 12.89 17.56
N GLY A 325 7.81 13.72 18.58
CA GLY A 325 8.27 15.10 18.48
C GLY A 325 9.77 15.29 18.76
N ALA A 326 10.45 14.26 19.25
CA ALA A 326 11.90 14.25 19.51
C ALA A 326 12.67 13.77 18.28
#